data_7a90bfbc47ecae1fe941ca01025c57e1
#
_entry.id   7a90bfbc47ecae1fe941ca01025c57e1
#
_cell.length_a   1.000
_cell.length_b   1.000
_cell.length_c   1.000
_cell.angle_alpha   90.00
_cell.angle_beta   90.00
_cell.angle_gamma   90.00
#
_symmetry.space_group_name_H-M   'P 1'
#
loop_
_entity.id
_entity.type
_entity.pdbx_description
1 polymer ?
#
loop_
_entity_poly.entity_id
_entity_poly.type
_entity_poly.pdbx_seq_one_letter_code
_entity_poly.pdbx_strand_id
1 'polypeptide(L)'
;MCIRDSRAGVLGIEHDFYKTKDIHIHFPEGAVPKDGPSAGITVTIALISALTGAPVRHDVAMTGEITLRGRVLPIGGLREKTMAAMRAGVKTIIIPADNEADLENIDQTVRRALEFVPTDHVDKVLDVALIRGAENSAFCPPQLVGVGAGSAVRQ
;
A
#
# COMPACT_ATOMS: atom_id res chain seq x y z
N MET A 1 16.70 5.84 -11.85
CA MET A 1 16.87 4.84 -10.79
C MET A 1 15.62 4.89 -9.90
N CYS A 2 14.75 3.88 -9.99
CA CYS A 2 13.51 3.81 -9.20
C CYS A 2 13.80 3.24 -7.81
N ILE A 3 12.91 3.47 -6.84
CA ILE A 3 12.93 2.82 -5.51
C ILE A 3 13.10 1.30 -5.68
N ARG A 4 12.41 0.71 -6.64
CA ARG A 4 12.54 -0.68 -7.04
C ARG A 4 14.01 -1.08 -7.28
N ASP A 5 14.75 -0.29 -8.05
CA ASP A 5 16.12 -0.65 -8.45
C ASP A 5 17.12 -0.38 -7.30
N SER A 6 16.86 0.65 -6.48
CA SER A 6 17.73 0.99 -5.35
C SER A 6 17.52 0.09 -4.14
N ARG A 7 16.36 -0.54 -3.99
CA ARG A 7 16.01 -1.38 -2.84
C ARG A 7 15.81 -2.86 -3.18
N ALA A 8 15.80 -3.23 -4.48
CA ALA A 8 15.57 -4.60 -4.91
C ALA A 8 16.50 -5.61 -4.21
N GLY A 9 17.80 -5.30 -4.13
CA GLY A 9 18.77 -6.17 -3.47
C GLY A 9 18.52 -6.35 -1.96
N VAL A 10 18.11 -5.28 -1.27
CA VAL A 10 17.83 -5.32 0.18
C VAL A 10 16.52 -6.06 0.45
N LEU A 11 15.55 -5.96 -0.47
CA LEU A 11 14.24 -6.58 -0.36
C LEU A 11 14.19 -8.00 -0.94
N GLY A 12 15.28 -8.49 -1.52
CA GLY A 12 15.32 -9.81 -2.16
C GLY A 12 14.49 -9.89 -3.44
N ILE A 13 14.22 -8.76 -4.09
CA ILE A 13 13.45 -8.71 -5.34
C ILE A 13 14.41 -8.94 -6.51
N GLU A 14 14.09 -9.91 -7.37
CA GLU A 14 14.84 -10.19 -8.59
C GLU A 14 14.86 -8.96 -9.51
N HIS A 15 16.04 -8.61 -10.05
CA HIS A 15 16.18 -7.43 -10.91
C HIS A 15 15.34 -7.48 -12.18
N ASP A 16 15.11 -8.67 -12.71
CA ASP A 16 14.38 -8.90 -13.97
C ASP A 16 13.00 -9.54 -13.76
N PHE A 17 12.39 -9.36 -12.59
CA PHE A 17 11.04 -9.85 -12.33
C PHE A 17 10.03 -9.39 -13.40
N TYR A 18 10.24 -8.24 -14.02
CA TYR A 18 9.39 -7.68 -15.08
C TYR A 18 9.42 -8.49 -16.38
N LYS A 19 10.40 -9.42 -16.55
CA LYS A 19 10.46 -10.34 -17.68
C LYS A 19 9.63 -11.60 -17.46
N THR A 20 9.37 -11.93 -16.19
CA THR A 20 8.76 -13.20 -15.78
C THR A 20 7.42 -13.04 -15.07
N LYS A 21 7.06 -11.82 -14.67
CA LYS A 21 5.85 -11.53 -13.90
C LYS A 21 5.06 -10.38 -14.53
N ASP A 22 3.78 -10.61 -14.76
CA ASP A 22 2.82 -9.57 -15.08
C ASP A 22 2.21 -9.01 -13.79
N ILE A 23 2.06 -7.68 -13.75
CA ILE A 23 1.50 -6.98 -12.60
C ILE A 23 0.16 -6.41 -12.99
N HIS A 24 -0.89 -6.85 -12.30
CA HIS A 24 -2.23 -6.29 -12.40
C HIS A 24 -2.56 -5.54 -11.13
N ILE A 25 -2.93 -4.25 -11.26
CA ILE A 25 -3.35 -3.41 -10.14
C ILE A 25 -4.84 -3.13 -10.29
N HIS A 26 -5.63 -3.54 -9.29
CA HIS A 26 -7.05 -3.29 -9.24
C HIS A 26 -7.41 -2.41 -8.04
N PHE A 27 -8.15 -1.34 -8.29
CA PHE A 27 -8.76 -0.51 -7.26
C PHE A 27 -10.24 -0.88 -7.14
N PRO A 28 -10.69 -1.40 -5.98
CA PRO A 28 -12.11 -1.59 -5.73
C PRO A 28 -12.87 -0.28 -5.89
N GLU A 29 -14.15 -0.34 -6.23
CA GLU A 29 -15.00 0.83 -6.43
C GLU A 29 -14.52 1.76 -7.58
N GLY A 30 -14.20 1.17 -8.73
CA GLY A 30 -13.74 1.89 -9.91
C GLY A 30 -14.69 2.96 -10.45
N ALA A 31 -15.97 2.94 -10.08
CA ALA A 31 -16.96 3.95 -10.46
C ALA A 31 -16.79 5.27 -9.68
N VAL A 32 -16.05 5.27 -8.57
CA VAL A 32 -15.75 6.49 -7.82
C VAL A 32 -14.53 7.15 -8.45
N PRO A 33 -14.62 8.40 -8.91
CA PRO A 33 -13.44 9.11 -9.41
C PRO A 33 -12.32 9.12 -8.37
N LYS A 34 -11.17 8.60 -8.74
CA LYS A 34 -9.97 8.60 -7.90
C LYS A 34 -9.01 9.60 -8.49
N ASP A 35 -8.91 10.74 -7.83
CA ASP A 35 -8.08 11.84 -8.26
C ASP A 35 -6.89 12.02 -7.30
N GLY A 36 -5.72 12.23 -7.88
CA GLY A 36 -4.50 12.54 -7.17
C GLY A 36 -3.63 11.36 -6.75
N PRO A 37 -2.35 11.65 -6.43
CA PRO A 37 -1.27 10.68 -6.20
C PRO A 37 -1.24 10.11 -4.78
N SER A 38 -2.22 10.41 -3.94
CA SER A 38 -2.23 10.10 -2.49
C SER A 38 -2.22 8.60 -2.13
N ALA A 39 -2.48 7.72 -3.10
CA ALA A 39 -2.37 6.27 -2.93
C ALA A 39 -0.96 5.73 -3.25
N GLY A 40 0.00 6.59 -3.58
CA GLY A 40 1.33 6.19 -4.05
C GLY A 40 2.04 5.24 -3.10
N ILE A 41 2.11 5.57 -1.81
CA ILE A 41 2.75 4.68 -0.83
C ILE A 41 2.01 3.35 -0.68
N THR A 42 0.67 3.36 -0.72
CA THR A 42 -0.14 2.14 -0.59
C THR A 42 0.13 1.18 -1.74
N VAL A 43 0.13 1.68 -2.98
CA VAL A 43 0.43 0.88 -4.17
C VAL A 43 1.86 0.33 -4.12
N THR A 44 2.81 1.16 -3.69
CA THR A 44 4.22 0.75 -3.56
C THR A 44 4.38 -0.38 -2.54
N ILE A 45 3.76 -0.26 -1.36
CA ILE A 45 3.82 -1.29 -0.32
C ILE A 45 3.11 -2.57 -0.77
N ALA A 46 1.95 -2.47 -1.40
CA ALA A 46 1.25 -3.63 -1.95
C ALA A 46 2.09 -4.39 -2.99
N LEU A 47 2.77 -3.64 -3.88
CA LEU A 47 3.67 -4.21 -4.87
C LEU A 47 4.88 -4.90 -4.23
N ILE A 48 5.52 -4.26 -3.27
CA ILE A 48 6.66 -4.82 -2.54
C ILE A 48 6.22 -6.08 -1.78
N SER A 49 5.09 -6.05 -1.08
CA SER A 49 4.52 -7.20 -0.39
C SER A 49 4.29 -8.38 -1.35
N ALA A 50 3.69 -8.13 -2.52
CA ALA A 50 3.44 -9.16 -3.54
C ALA A 50 4.74 -9.76 -4.11
N LEU A 51 5.77 -8.93 -4.32
CA LEU A 51 7.04 -9.38 -4.89
C LEU A 51 7.94 -10.11 -3.88
N THR A 52 7.87 -9.73 -2.61
CA THR A 52 8.71 -10.30 -1.54
C THR A 52 8.02 -11.43 -0.77
N GLY A 53 6.69 -11.56 -0.88
CA GLY A 53 5.90 -12.47 -0.05
C GLY A 53 5.73 -12.01 1.40
N ALA A 54 6.23 -10.83 1.78
CA ALA A 54 6.09 -10.29 3.12
C ALA A 54 4.67 -9.70 3.31
N PRO A 55 3.86 -10.20 4.26
CA PRO A 55 2.50 -9.70 4.45
C PRO A 55 2.48 -8.28 5.03
N VAL A 56 1.47 -7.51 4.64
CA VAL A 56 1.18 -6.19 5.22
C VAL A 56 0.29 -6.36 6.45
N ARG A 57 0.55 -5.58 7.49
CA ARG A 57 -0.31 -5.53 8.67
C ARG A 57 -1.72 -5.06 8.28
N HIS A 58 -2.73 -5.78 8.75
CA HIS A 58 -4.15 -5.48 8.45
C HIS A 58 -4.72 -4.31 9.25
N ASP A 59 -4.05 -3.93 10.35
CA ASP A 59 -4.44 -2.85 11.25
C ASP A 59 -3.76 -1.50 10.92
N VAL A 60 -3.06 -1.43 9.77
CA VAL A 60 -2.37 -0.21 9.30
C VAL A 60 -3.06 0.35 8.07
N ALA A 61 -3.39 1.62 8.11
CA ALA A 61 -3.71 2.42 6.92
C ALA A 61 -2.53 3.31 6.55
N MET A 62 -2.48 3.75 5.31
CA MET A 62 -1.44 4.67 4.85
C MET A 62 -1.95 5.58 3.75
N THR A 63 -1.43 6.80 3.71
CA THR A 63 -1.68 7.75 2.63
C THR A 63 -0.45 8.61 2.41
N GLY A 64 -0.14 8.90 1.16
CA GLY A 64 1.01 9.71 0.78
C GLY A 64 1.31 9.58 -0.69
N GLU A 65 1.76 10.65 -1.31
CA GLU A 65 2.40 10.59 -2.61
C GLU A 65 3.83 10.09 -2.43
N ILE A 66 4.36 9.39 -3.42
CA ILE A 66 5.72 8.86 -3.37
C ILE A 66 6.52 9.29 -4.59
N THR A 67 7.73 9.76 -4.36
CA THR A 67 8.68 10.04 -5.44
C THR A 67 9.45 8.78 -5.85
N LEU A 68 10.05 8.80 -7.03
CA LEU A 68 10.93 7.72 -7.51
C LEU A 68 12.14 7.45 -6.60
N ARG A 69 12.47 8.38 -5.72
CA ARG A 69 13.58 8.26 -4.75
C ARG A 69 13.11 7.79 -3.37
N GLY A 70 11.82 7.54 -3.18
CA GLY A 70 11.26 7.06 -1.93
C GLY A 70 10.82 8.13 -0.95
N ARG A 71 10.92 9.41 -1.29
CA ARG A 71 10.36 10.46 -0.45
C ARG A 71 8.84 10.40 -0.48
N VAL A 72 8.26 10.55 0.70
CA VAL A 72 6.82 10.67 0.89
C VAL A 72 6.47 12.16 0.89
N LEU A 73 5.52 12.55 0.05
CA LEU A 73 5.09 13.94 -0.12
C LEU A 73 3.70 14.15 0.47
N PRO A 74 3.39 15.40 0.88
CA PRO A 74 2.12 15.75 1.50
C PRO A 74 0.93 15.53 0.57
N ILE A 75 -0.25 15.34 1.19
CA ILE A 75 -1.51 15.08 0.50
C ILE A 75 -2.63 15.97 1.04
N GLY A 76 -3.70 16.10 0.28
CA GLY A 76 -4.93 16.73 0.73
C GLY A 76 -5.92 15.74 1.35
N GLY A 77 -6.92 16.27 2.06
CA GLY A 77 -8.04 15.50 2.60
C GLY A 77 -7.65 14.53 3.71
N LEU A 78 -6.67 14.87 4.56
CA LEU A 78 -6.23 14.02 5.65
C LEU A 78 -7.35 13.74 6.65
N ARG A 79 -8.21 14.73 6.92
CA ARG A 79 -9.34 14.61 7.84
C ARG A 79 -10.32 13.49 7.43
N GLU A 80 -10.74 13.48 6.18
CA GLU A 80 -11.67 12.49 5.65
C GLU A 80 -11.05 11.09 5.64
N LYS A 81 -9.78 10.99 5.27
CA LYS A 81 -9.04 9.73 5.23
C LYS A 81 -8.86 9.11 6.62
N THR A 82 -8.52 9.91 7.61
CA THR A 82 -8.35 9.45 9.01
C THR A 82 -9.68 9.02 9.61
N MET A 83 -10.77 9.74 9.31
CA MET A 83 -12.11 9.34 9.73
C MET A 83 -12.54 8.01 9.09
N ALA A 84 -12.23 7.81 7.81
CA ALA A 84 -12.51 6.54 7.13
C ALA A 84 -11.69 5.39 7.73
N ALA A 85 -10.40 5.61 8.01
CA ALA A 85 -9.52 4.63 8.66
C ALA A 85 -10.05 4.22 10.04
N MET A 86 -10.47 5.18 10.87
CA MET A 86 -11.07 4.89 12.17
C MET A 86 -12.35 4.05 12.04
N ARG A 87 -13.24 4.40 11.09
CA ARG A 87 -14.47 3.63 10.82
C ARG A 87 -14.20 2.21 10.33
N ALA A 88 -13.11 2.00 9.62
CA ALA A 88 -12.65 0.69 9.18
C ALA A 88 -12.00 -0.14 10.29
N GLY A 89 -11.85 0.39 11.51
CA GLY A 89 -11.25 -0.31 12.63
C GLY A 89 -9.72 -0.39 12.59
N VAL A 90 -9.09 0.42 11.75
CA VAL A 90 -7.63 0.57 11.69
C VAL A 90 -7.12 1.17 12.99
N LYS A 91 -5.94 0.78 13.43
CA LYS A 91 -5.30 1.29 14.65
C LYS A 91 -4.19 2.28 14.37
N THR A 92 -3.39 2.02 13.36
CA THR A 92 -2.23 2.83 13.00
C THR A 92 -2.43 3.45 11.62
N ILE A 93 -2.15 4.74 11.48
CA ILE A 93 -2.18 5.42 10.19
C ILE A 93 -0.84 6.09 9.89
N ILE A 94 -0.25 5.73 8.76
CA ILE A 94 0.98 6.34 8.26
C ILE A 94 0.62 7.54 7.38
N ILE A 95 1.19 8.68 7.71
CA ILE A 95 0.93 9.96 7.04
C ILE A 95 2.25 10.60 6.60
N PRO A 96 2.25 11.49 5.61
CA PRO A 96 3.43 12.29 5.29
C PRO A 96 3.83 13.17 6.49
N ALA A 97 5.14 13.31 6.74
CA ALA A 97 5.64 14.17 7.82
C ALA A 97 5.19 15.63 7.65
N ASP A 98 5.15 16.11 6.40
CA ASP A 98 4.71 17.48 6.09
C ASP A 98 3.22 17.73 6.40
N ASN A 99 2.40 16.67 6.61
CA ASN A 99 1.01 16.78 7.05
C ASN A 99 0.84 16.71 8.59
N GLU A 100 1.92 16.68 9.36
CA GLU A 100 1.83 16.62 10.82
C GLU A 100 1.07 17.81 11.41
N ALA A 101 1.24 19.01 10.84
CA ALA A 101 0.50 20.20 11.23
C ALA A 101 -1.02 20.08 11.02
N ASP A 102 -1.45 19.30 10.00
CA ASP A 102 -2.88 19.10 9.72
C ASP A 102 -3.59 18.28 10.81
N LEU A 103 -2.84 17.59 11.68
CA LEU A 103 -3.39 16.83 12.79
C LEU A 103 -4.17 17.73 13.78
N GLU A 104 -3.84 18.99 13.86
CA GLU A 104 -4.56 19.96 14.70
C GLU A 104 -6.02 20.15 14.25
N ASN A 105 -6.28 19.95 12.95
CA ASN A 105 -7.60 20.09 12.35
C ASN A 105 -8.43 18.79 12.39
N ILE A 106 -7.89 17.71 12.94
CA ILE A 106 -8.57 16.42 13.06
C ILE A 106 -9.32 16.37 14.40
N ASP A 107 -10.55 15.83 14.35
CA ASP A 107 -11.38 15.63 15.54
C ASP A 107 -10.64 14.86 16.63
N GLN A 108 -10.80 15.29 17.88
CA GLN A 108 -10.12 14.67 19.02
C GLN A 108 -10.50 13.19 19.21
N THR A 109 -11.70 12.79 18.82
CA THR A 109 -12.14 11.40 18.88
C THR A 109 -11.30 10.54 17.94
N VAL A 110 -11.07 11.01 16.72
CA VAL A 110 -10.22 10.34 15.72
C VAL A 110 -8.77 10.30 16.19
N ARG A 111 -8.26 11.43 16.72
CA ARG A 111 -6.88 11.52 17.23
C ARG A 111 -6.59 10.57 18.39
N ARG A 112 -7.59 10.28 19.22
CA ARG A 112 -7.45 9.34 20.34
C ARG A 112 -7.60 7.88 19.91
N ALA A 113 -8.30 7.62 18.80
CA ALA A 113 -8.58 6.29 18.30
C ALA A 113 -7.47 5.73 17.41
N LEU A 114 -6.65 6.60 16.82
CA LEU A 114 -5.61 6.23 15.87
C LEU A 114 -4.22 6.61 16.39
N GLU A 115 -3.26 5.74 16.15
CA GLU A 115 -1.84 6.03 16.25
C GLU A 115 -1.34 6.62 14.93
N PHE A 116 -0.81 7.84 14.98
CA PHE A 116 -0.28 8.52 13.79
C PHE A 116 1.21 8.32 13.67
N VAL A 117 1.66 7.87 12.51
CA VAL A 117 3.08 7.68 12.19
C VAL A 117 3.49 8.62 11.06
N PRO A 118 4.03 9.81 11.38
CA PRO A 118 4.57 10.71 10.37
C PRO A 118 5.81 10.11 9.73
N THR A 119 5.91 10.20 8.39
CA THR A 119 7.05 9.67 7.65
C THR A 119 7.39 10.54 6.45
N ASP A 120 8.67 10.66 6.18
CA ASP A 120 9.25 11.37 5.04
C ASP A 120 9.81 10.42 3.97
N HIS A 121 9.96 9.13 4.33
CA HIS A 121 10.58 8.15 3.44
C HIS A 121 9.89 6.77 3.50
N VAL A 122 9.87 6.09 2.35
CA VAL A 122 9.26 4.76 2.18
C VAL A 122 9.87 3.69 3.08
N ASP A 123 11.13 3.80 3.46
CA ASP A 123 11.77 2.83 4.34
C ASP A 123 11.06 2.73 5.69
N LYS A 124 10.68 3.86 6.27
CA LYS A 124 9.91 3.89 7.51
C LYS A 124 8.51 3.29 7.33
N VAL A 125 7.90 3.50 6.15
CA VAL A 125 6.63 2.86 5.81
C VAL A 125 6.76 1.34 5.77
N LEU A 126 7.84 0.82 5.15
CA LEU A 126 8.14 -0.60 5.09
C LEU A 126 8.32 -1.21 6.49
N ASP A 127 9.06 -0.51 7.37
CA ASP A 127 9.33 -0.98 8.73
C ASP A 127 8.06 -1.09 9.58
N VAL A 128 7.10 -0.18 9.38
CA VAL A 128 5.84 -0.15 10.14
C VAL A 128 4.80 -1.08 9.54
N ALA A 129 4.71 -1.12 8.21
CA ALA A 129 3.62 -1.79 7.51
C ALA A 129 3.86 -3.27 7.23
N LEU A 130 5.13 -3.70 6.99
CA LEU A 130 5.44 -5.08 6.66
C LEU A 130 5.76 -5.91 7.91
N ILE A 131 5.24 -7.12 7.94
CA ILE A 131 5.60 -8.13 8.95
C ILE A 131 6.90 -8.79 8.48
N ARG A 132 8.04 -8.38 9.07
CA ARG A 132 9.34 -9.00 8.83
C ARG A 132 9.49 -10.21 9.74
N GLY A 133 9.88 -11.35 9.18
CA GLY A 133 10.19 -12.56 9.96
C GLY A 133 9.09 -13.61 10.04
N ALA A 134 8.01 -13.49 9.31
CA ALA A 134 7.19 -14.64 9.00
C ALA A 134 7.96 -15.48 7.96
N GLU A 135 8.68 -16.50 8.41
CA GLU A 135 9.10 -17.58 7.52
C GLU A 135 7.86 -17.96 6.70
N ASN A 136 8.01 -17.97 5.39
CA ASN A 136 7.00 -18.23 4.35
C ASN A 136 5.89 -19.21 4.79
N SER A 137 4.99 -18.79 5.65
CA SER A 137 3.75 -19.51 5.87
C SER A 137 2.74 -19.05 4.83
N ALA A 138 2.83 -19.69 3.67
CA ALA A 138 1.78 -19.81 2.67
C ALA A 138 1.05 -18.50 2.33
N PHE A 139 1.72 -17.60 1.60
CA PHE A 139 0.97 -16.78 0.65
C PHE A 139 0.39 -17.76 -0.39
N CYS A 140 -0.87 -18.17 -0.17
CA CYS A 140 -1.65 -18.83 -1.20
C CYS A 140 -2.10 -17.72 -2.15
N PRO A 141 -1.51 -17.59 -3.36
CA PRO A 141 -2.05 -16.66 -4.34
C PRO A 141 -3.51 -17.07 -4.59
N PRO A 142 -4.44 -16.12 -4.76
CA PRO A 142 -5.81 -16.46 -5.12
C PRO A 142 -5.73 -17.33 -6.37
N GLN A 143 -6.22 -18.56 -6.27
CA GLN A 143 -6.29 -19.46 -7.40
C GLN A 143 -7.20 -18.78 -8.42
N LEU A 144 -6.64 -18.41 -9.57
CA LEU A 144 -7.42 -18.01 -10.73
C LEU A 144 -8.34 -19.18 -11.03
N VAL A 145 -9.62 -19.04 -10.71
CA VAL A 145 -10.65 -19.98 -11.16
C VAL A 145 -10.61 -19.91 -12.68
N GLY A 146 -10.07 -20.97 -13.28
CA GLY A 146 -9.96 -21.06 -14.73
C GLY A 146 -11.36 -20.89 -15.31
N VAL A 147 -11.55 -19.85 -16.10
CA VAL A 147 -12.72 -19.71 -16.96
C VAL A 147 -12.64 -20.85 -17.94
N GLY A 148 -13.47 -21.87 -17.72
CA GLY A 148 -13.53 -23.05 -18.58
C GLY A 148 -13.67 -22.62 -20.02
N ALA A 149 -12.78 -23.15 -20.89
CA ALA A 149 -12.86 -23.00 -22.33
C ALA A 149 -14.26 -23.47 -22.78
N GLY A 150 -15.04 -22.51 -23.28
CA GLY A 150 -16.37 -22.78 -23.82
C GLY A 150 -16.29 -23.87 -24.90
N SER A 151 -17.09 -24.90 -24.74
CA SER A 151 -17.31 -25.94 -25.71
C SER A 151 -17.78 -25.33 -27.03
N ALA A 152 -17.03 -25.60 -28.09
CA ALA A 152 -17.40 -25.24 -29.44
C ALA A 152 -18.75 -25.87 -29.79
N VAL A 153 -19.72 -25.02 -30.10
CA VAL A 153 -20.99 -25.45 -30.71
C VAL A 153 -20.66 -25.90 -32.11
N ARG A 154 -20.80 -27.20 -32.38
CA ARG A 154 -20.87 -27.73 -33.75
C ARG A 154 -22.28 -27.48 -34.31
N GLN A 155 -22.33 -26.84 -35.47
CA GLN A 155 -23.46 -26.89 -36.37
C GLN A 155 -23.59 -28.25 -37.02
#